data_c90b033735dc795fc59dfec9d1d173a5
#
_entry.id   c90b033735dc795fc59dfec9d1d173a5
#
_cell.length_a   1.000
_cell.length_b   1.000
_cell.length_c   1.000
_cell.angle_alpha   90.00
_cell.angle_beta   90.00
_cell.angle_gamma   90.00
#
_symmetry.space_group_name_H-M   'P 1'
#
loop_
_entity.id
_entity.type
_entity.pdbx_description
1 polymer ?
#
loop_
_entity_poly.entity_id
_entity_poly.type
_entity_poly.pdbx_seq_one_letter_code
_entity_poly.pdbx_strand_id
1 'polypeptide(L)'
;FADKMLLEYREKCLFAGNIAVYHPTKLDSLYLQASCEDLYCNYALLQDILAQLKAKPIVIPKPIATLGHIHYQGDISGRLENTTLRGIFTSNLGSLKVNGTLKTDTTLKDLDFCGHVSTTRFQLGKILDNPDFGTIAFHGHIDGQLDSLQFQHCVADAIIDKLEYRNYMYHDIHFDGEMSPTNISGMLDIHDDNLKLNVNGLADWSSEKTQLNIVASLSSFRPAAIHLIDTYPDMVISAKANIDLQTHGKSNKMLDNLTGYVIIDTLDILNGEKQAIMEQLKIVLDNDNSRTRPIHQLYVQSDYLNANLSGEFQYTTLPATIQQMIHAYLPSLVDKPKKKSKTPNHIDFYAYFRELNQLTNVFDLGIDLPLYPTIKGFLHEEEKQLGIQAY
;
A
#
# COMPACT_ATOMS: atom_id res chain seq x y z
N PHE A 1 9.36 37.23 -29.00
CA PHE A 1 9.00 37.72 -27.67
C PHE A 1 7.61 38.35 -27.72
N ALA A 2 6.73 37.93 -26.88
CA ALA A 2 5.39 38.52 -26.70
C ALA A 2 5.18 38.87 -25.23
N ASP A 3 4.85 40.15 -25.00
CA ASP A 3 4.58 40.68 -23.69
C ASP A 3 3.07 40.84 -23.50
N LYS A 4 2.55 40.44 -22.35
CA LYS A 4 1.09 40.45 -22.04
C LYS A 4 0.28 39.73 -23.12
N MET A 5 0.77 38.56 -23.55
CA MET A 5 0.07 37.73 -24.53
C MET A 5 -1.19 37.13 -23.91
N LEU A 6 -2.30 37.25 -24.65
CA LEU A 6 -3.54 36.55 -24.37
C LEU A 6 -3.84 35.64 -25.56
N LEU A 7 -3.88 34.34 -25.32
CA LEU A 7 -4.29 33.36 -26.31
C LEU A 7 -5.62 32.76 -25.90
N GLU A 8 -6.62 32.93 -26.78
CA GLU A 8 -7.98 32.40 -26.56
C GLU A 8 -8.34 31.41 -27.65
N TYR A 9 -9.06 30.38 -27.24
CA TYR A 9 -9.63 29.39 -28.13
C TYR A 9 -11.06 29.05 -27.70
N ARG A 10 -12.04 29.23 -28.59
CA ARG A 10 -13.47 29.00 -28.31
C ARG A 10 -13.94 29.68 -27.02
N GLU A 11 -13.66 30.97 -26.89
CA GLU A 11 -14.02 31.83 -25.75
C GLU A 11 -13.41 31.39 -24.39
N LYS A 12 -12.35 30.59 -24.41
CA LYS A 12 -11.59 30.24 -23.23
C LYS A 12 -10.16 30.75 -23.33
N CYS A 13 -9.66 31.35 -22.28
CA CYS A 13 -8.25 31.71 -22.18
C CYS A 13 -7.43 30.43 -22.06
N LEU A 14 -6.50 30.22 -22.99
CA LEU A 14 -5.55 29.11 -22.97
C LEU A 14 -4.24 29.50 -22.33
N PHE A 15 -3.84 30.76 -22.55
CA PHE A 15 -2.60 31.30 -22.03
C PHE A 15 -2.76 32.81 -21.81
N ALA A 16 -2.38 33.23 -20.63
CA ALA A 16 -2.17 34.64 -20.29
C ALA A 16 -0.79 34.81 -19.65
N GLY A 17 -0.01 35.76 -20.14
CA GLY A 17 1.32 35.99 -19.58
C GLY A 17 2.32 36.48 -20.62
N ASN A 18 3.61 36.33 -20.29
CA ASN A 18 4.74 36.69 -21.13
C ASN A 18 5.40 35.46 -21.70
N ILE A 19 5.77 35.48 -22.98
CA ILE A 19 6.44 34.35 -23.63
C ILE A 19 7.58 34.84 -24.54
N ALA A 20 8.72 34.16 -24.44
CA ALA A 20 9.84 34.30 -25.35
C ALA A 20 10.21 32.93 -25.93
N VAL A 21 10.32 32.86 -27.23
CA VAL A 21 10.69 31.65 -27.94
C VAL A 21 11.96 31.93 -28.75
N TYR A 22 13.00 31.16 -28.53
CA TYR A 22 14.25 31.25 -29.21
C TYR A 22 14.45 30.04 -30.13
N HIS A 23 14.99 30.25 -31.32
CA HIS A 23 15.21 29.22 -32.34
C HIS A 23 13.99 28.43 -32.74
N PRO A 24 12.83 29.07 -33.08
CA PRO A 24 11.55 28.39 -33.29
C PRO A 24 11.52 27.45 -34.51
N THR A 25 12.48 27.55 -35.40
CA THR A 25 12.58 26.75 -36.65
C THR A 25 13.34 25.41 -36.44
N LYS A 26 13.98 25.22 -35.29
CA LYS A 26 14.75 24.01 -34.97
C LYS A 26 14.27 23.45 -33.64
N LEU A 27 13.49 22.37 -33.66
CA LEU A 27 12.94 21.74 -32.45
C LEU A 27 14.03 21.37 -31.43
N ASP A 28 15.17 20.85 -31.89
CA ASP A 28 16.29 20.44 -31.03
C ASP A 28 16.99 21.62 -30.32
N SER A 29 16.80 22.83 -30.82
CA SER A 29 17.36 24.06 -30.25
C SER A 29 16.31 25.00 -29.69
N LEU A 30 15.03 24.60 -29.73
CA LEU A 30 13.92 25.39 -29.24
C LEU A 30 14.10 25.64 -27.74
N TYR A 31 14.19 26.90 -27.36
CA TYR A 31 14.23 27.34 -25.97
C TYR A 31 12.98 28.20 -25.69
N LEU A 32 12.24 27.82 -24.69
CA LEU A 32 11.04 28.50 -24.23
C LEU A 32 11.34 29.19 -22.89
N GLN A 33 10.87 30.43 -22.76
CA GLN A 33 10.77 31.13 -21.49
C GLN A 33 9.38 31.75 -21.42
N ALA A 34 8.61 31.37 -20.41
CA ALA A 34 7.26 31.85 -20.20
C ALA A 34 7.03 32.17 -18.72
N SER A 35 6.37 33.31 -18.48
CA SER A 35 5.81 33.63 -17.16
C SER A 35 4.29 33.60 -17.33
N CYS A 36 3.69 32.56 -16.79
CA CYS A 36 2.27 32.24 -16.97
C CYS A 36 1.46 32.87 -15.85
N GLU A 37 0.59 33.81 -16.14
CA GLU A 37 -0.45 34.28 -15.22
C GLU A 37 -1.59 33.24 -15.15
N ASP A 38 -1.91 32.59 -16.29
CA ASP A 38 -2.78 31.42 -16.38
C ASP A 38 -2.44 30.63 -17.66
N LEU A 39 -2.23 29.35 -17.52
CA LEU A 39 -2.15 28.38 -18.60
C LEU A 39 -3.19 27.30 -18.36
N TYR A 40 -4.25 27.32 -19.16
CA TYR A 40 -5.38 26.42 -19.01
C TYR A 40 -5.33 25.25 -19.98
N CYS A 41 -5.60 24.06 -19.50
CA CYS A 41 -5.75 22.86 -20.30
C CYS A 41 -6.81 21.92 -19.72
N ASN A 42 -7.52 21.23 -20.58
CA ASN A 42 -8.29 20.04 -20.24
C ASN A 42 -8.22 19.01 -21.38
N TYR A 43 -8.64 17.79 -21.08
CA TYR A 43 -8.54 16.69 -22.06
C TYR A 43 -9.28 16.98 -23.38
N ALA A 44 -10.52 17.47 -23.31
CA ALA A 44 -11.33 17.74 -24.50
C ALA A 44 -10.68 18.82 -25.37
N LEU A 45 -10.20 19.89 -24.76
CA LEU A 45 -9.50 20.96 -25.43
C LEU A 45 -8.22 20.51 -26.10
N LEU A 46 -7.43 19.68 -25.40
CA LEU A 46 -6.19 19.11 -25.95
C LEU A 46 -6.50 18.25 -27.20
N GLN A 47 -7.51 17.40 -27.15
CA GLN A 47 -7.93 16.58 -28.29
C GLN A 47 -8.41 17.43 -29.47
N ASP A 48 -9.18 18.48 -29.21
CA ASP A 48 -9.63 19.42 -30.26
C ASP A 48 -8.44 20.11 -30.96
N ILE A 49 -7.47 20.59 -30.21
CA ILE A 49 -6.26 21.22 -30.75
C ILE A 49 -5.45 20.23 -31.61
N LEU A 50 -5.24 19.02 -31.06
CA LEU A 50 -4.52 17.96 -31.80
C LEU A 50 -5.21 17.56 -33.09
N ALA A 51 -6.54 17.47 -33.06
CA ALA A 51 -7.34 17.18 -34.29
C ALA A 51 -7.18 18.25 -35.34
N GLN A 52 -7.18 19.54 -34.95
CA GLN A 52 -6.96 20.64 -35.90
C GLN A 52 -5.55 20.65 -36.48
N LEU A 53 -4.56 20.30 -35.72
CA LEU A 53 -3.18 20.16 -36.16
C LEU A 53 -2.94 18.88 -36.97
N LYS A 54 -3.99 18.05 -37.20
CA LYS A 54 -3.89 16.70 -37.81
C LYS A 54 -2.88 15.80 -37.12
N ALA A 55 -2.66 16.04 -35.83
CA ALA A 55 -1.83 15.20 -35.00
C ALA A 55 -2.57 13.93 -34.56
N LYS A 56 -1.83 12.88 -34.23
CA LYS A 56 -2.44 11.66 -33.67
C LYS A 56 -3.06 11.97 -32.29
N PRO A 57 -4.25 11.41 -31.98
CA PRO A 57 -4.86 11.58 -30.66
C PRO A 57 -3.94 10.97 -29.58
N ILE A 58 -3.77 11.70 -28.49
CA ILE A 58 -3.01 11.22 -27.32
C ILE A 58 -4.01 10.49 -26.40
N VAL A 59 -3.68 9.25 -26.06
CA VAL A 59 -4.42 8.49 -25.07
C VAL A 59 -3.84 8.85 -23.69
N ILE A 60 -4.62 9.58 -22.88
CA ILE A 60 -4.23 9.97 -21.53
C ILE A 60 -4.68 8.88 -20.56
N PRO A 61 -3.78 8.41 -19.67
CA PRO A 61 -4.13 7.46 -18.61
C PRO A 61 -5.28 7.98 -17.72
N LYS A 62 -6.13 7.05 -17.23
CA LYS A 62 -7.29 7.39 -16.39
C LYS A 62 -6.94 8.30 -15.20
N PRO A 63 -5.84 8.09 -14.44
CA PRO A 63 -5.47 8.96 -13.33
C PRO A 63 -5.28 10.42 -13.76
N ILE A 64 -4.61 10.67 -14.90
CA ILE A 64 -4.39 12.02 -15.42
C ILE A 64 -5.71 12.63 -15.92
N ALA A 65 -6.54 11.84 -16.59
CA ALA A 65 -7.87 12.30 -17.02
C ALA A 65 -8.77 12.71 -15.84
N THR A 66 -8.60 12.11 -14.67
CA THR A 66 -9.36 12.42 -13.45
C THR A 66 -9.03 13.82 -12.91
N LEU A 67 -7.87 14.40 -13.24
CA LEU A 67 -7.53 15.79 -12.89
C LEU A 67 -8.54 16.80 -13.46
N GLY A 68 -9.21 16.46 -14.56
CA GLY A 68 -10.23 17.28 -15.19
C GLY A 68 -9.64 18.47 -15.93
N HIS A 69 -9.82 19.68 -15.41
CA HIS A 69 -9.12 20.86 -15.87
C HIS A 69 -7.84 21.11 -15.09
N ILE A 70 -6.86 21.68 -15.75
CA ILE A 70 -5.58 22.05 -15.17
C ILE A 70 -5.32 23.53 -15.48
N HIS A 71 -5.03 24.29 -14.44
CA HIS A 71 -4.48 25.63 -14.52
C HIS A 71 -3.05 25.60 -14.01
N TYR A 72 -2.16 26.26 -14.70
CA TYR A 72 -0.80 26.47 -14.23
C TYR A 72 -0.50 27.95 -14.15
N GLN A 73 0.04 28.37 -13.00
CA GLN A 73 0.51 29.72 -12.73
C GLN A 73 1.96 29.65 -12.29
N GLY A 74 2.85 30.36 -12.97
CA GLY A 74 4.28 30.36 -12.64
C GLY A 74 5.20 30.47 -13.85
N ASP A 75 6.46 30.18 -13.65
CA ASP A 75 7.51 30.30 -14.65
C ASP A 75 7.86 28.94 -15.26
N ILE A 76 8.03 28.95 -16.56
CA ILE A 76 8.51 27.81 -17.37
C ILE A 76 9.71 28.28 -18.17
N SER A 77 10.84 27.62 -18.07
CA SER A 77 12.01 27.96 -18.88
C SER A 77 12.87 26.75 -19.23
N GLY A 78 13.36 26.70 -20.44
CA GLY A 78 14.26 25.64 -20.87
C GLY A 78 13.99 25.11 -22.26
N ARG A 79 14.61 23.99 -22.56
CA ARG A 79 14.38 23.18 -23.76
C ARG A 79 13.51 21.97 -23.36
N LEU A 80 12.87 21.33 -24.34
CA LEU A 80 12.06 20.12 -24.09
C LEU A 80 12.83 19.05 -23.31
N GLU A 81 14.12 18.87 -23.60
CA GLU A 81 14.98 17.91 -22.90
C GLU A 81 15.32 18.31 -21.46
N ASN A 82 15.11 19.59 -21.09
CA ASN A 82 15.38 20.10 -19.75
C ASN A 82 14.61 21.40 -19.51
N THR A 83 13.40 21.29 -19.04
CA THR A 83 12.49 22.40 -18.74
C THR A 83 12.36 22.59 -17.24
N THR A 84 12.68 23.79 -16.76
CA THR A 84 12.45 24.18 -15.37
C THR A 84 11.01 24.65 -15.20
N LEU A 85 10.34 24.15 -14.18
CA LEU A 85 8.99 24.51 -13.77
C LEU A 85 9.03 25.07 -12.36
N ARG A 86 8.47 26.26 -12.16
CA ARG A 86 8.29 26.85 -10.82
C ARG A 86 6.95 27.51 -10.74
N GLY A 87 5.97 26.85 -10.12
CA GLY A 87 4.61 27.37 -10.09
C GLY A 87 3.64 26.48 -9.36
N ILE A 88 2.36 26.74 -9.61
CA ILE A 88 1.24 26.03 -9.00
C ILE A 88 0.37 25.44 -10.10
N PHE A 89 0.16 24.14 -10.05
CA PHE A 89 -0.85 23.45 -10.81
C PHE A 89 -2.12 23.34 -9.97
N THR A 90 -3.25 23.78 -10.52
CA THR A 90 -4.57 23.65 -9.88
C THR A 90 -5.46 22.79 -10.75
N SER A 91 -6.14 21.85 -10.14
CA SER A 91 -7.02 20.88 -10.80
C SER A 91 -8.31 20.68 -10.02
N ASN A 92 -9.22 19.84 -10.54
CA ASN A 92 -10.43 19.45 -9.79
C ASN A 92 -10.11 18.66 -8.51
N LEU A 93 -8.91 18.13 -8.37
CA LEU A 93 -8.50 17.31 -7.22
C LEU A 93 -7.77 18.11 -6.15
N GLY A 94 -7.32 19.32 -6.47
CA GLY A 94 -6.56 20.20 -5.59
C GLY A 94 -5.42 20.87 -6.32
N SER A 95 -4.56 21.55 -5.53
CA SER A 95 -3.42 22.31 -6.06
C SER A 95 -2.10 21.67 -5.64
N LEU A 96 -1.16 21.64 -6.58
CA LEU A 96 0.22 21.16 -6.38
C LEU A 96 1.18 22.32 -6.66
N LYS A 97 2.01 22.69 -5.68
CA LYS A 97 3.13 23.59 -5.89
C LYS A 97 4.34 22.77 -6.32
N VAL A 98 4.95 23.18 -7.41
CA VAL A 98 6.07 22.47 -8.04
C VAL A 98 7.24 23.40 -8.22
N ASN A 99 8.44 22.92 -7.93
CA ASN A 99 9.71 23.57 -8.20
C ASN A 99 10.74 22.50 -8.61
N GLY A 100 10.96 22.33 -9.90
CA GLY A 100 11.80 21.25 -10.39
C GLY A 100 12.08 21.33 -11.88
N THR A 101 12.65 20.28 -12.40
CA THR A 101 12.96 20.08 -13.81
C THR A 101 12.14 18.96 -14.39
N LEU A 102 11.63 19.17 -15.59
CA LEU A 102 10.94 18.20 -16.41
C LEU A 102 11.76 17.94 -17.66
N LYS A 103 12.07 16.70 -17.93
CA LYS A 103 12.65 16.26 -19.19
C LYS A 103 11.61 15.48 -19.97
N THR A 104 11.57 15.71 -21.26
CA THR A 104 10.68 14.99 -22.16
C THR A 104 11.27 14.88 -23.54
N ASP A 105 10.86 13.88 -24.27
CA ASP A 105 11.18 13.74 -25.68
C ASP A 105 10.25 14.59 -26.58
N THR A 106 10.50 14.60 -27.87
CA THR A 106 9.68 15.34 -28.86
C THR A 106 8.27 14.78 -29.01
N THR A 107 8.00 13.58 -28.49
CA THR A 107 6.68 12.95 -28.54
C THR A 107 5.83 13.27 -27.32
N LEU A 108 6.40 13.86 -26.27
CA LEU A 108 5.79 14.19 -24.96
C LEU A 108 5.22 12.96 -24.23
N LYS A 109 5.78 11.80 -24.50
CA LYS A 109 5.30 10.54 -23.88
C LYS A 109 6.18 10.10 -22.73
N ASP A 110 7.47 10.34 -22.85
CA ASP A 110 8.46 10.01 -21.84
C ASP A 110 8.72 11.26 -21.02
N LEU A 111 8.46 11.19 -19.73
CA LEU A 111 8.54 12.31 -18.81
C LEU A 111 9.38 11.91 -17.61
N ASP A 112 10.47 12.64 -17.37
CA ASP A 112 11.26 12.56 -16.15
C ASP A 112 11.07 13.86 -15.38
N PHE A 113 10.59 13.77 -14.16
CA PHE A 113 10.45 14.91 -13.26
C PHE A 113 11.40 14.74 -12.07
N CYS A 114 12.14 15.79 -11.74
CA CYS A 114 12.97 15.84 -10.54
C CYS A 114 12.79 17.20 -9.86
N GLY A 115 12.33 17.22 -8.61
CA GLY A 115 12.12 18.46 -7.89
C GLY A 115 11.28 18.33 -6.64
N HIS A 116 10.98 19.49 -6.05
CA HIS A 116 10.10 19.58 -4.88
C HIS A 116 8.65 19.76 -5.29
N VAL A 117 7.79 18.94 -4.66
CA VAL A 117 6.33 19.02 -4.80
C VAL A 117 5.71 19.20 -3.44
N SER A 118 4.68 20.03 -3.34
CA SER A 118 3.91 20.17 -2.11
C SER A 118 2.44 20.44 -2.38
N THR A 119 1.60 20.00 -1.46
CA THR A 119 0.18 20.30 -1.45
C THR A 119 -0.34 20.39 -0.02
N THR A 120 -1.31 21.26 0.18
CA THR A 120 -1.99 21.36 1.48
C THR A 120 -3.29 20.55 1.51
N ARG A 121 -3.82 20.21 0.33
CA ARG A 121 -5.01 19.37 0.19
C ARG A 121 -5.14 18.86 -1.24
N PHE A 122 -5.02 17.58 -1.43
CA PHE A 122 -5.21 16.92 -2.72
C PHE A 122 -6.06 15.65 -2.55
N GLN A 123 -7.01 15.39 -3.45
CA GLN A 123 -7.93 14.24 -3.36
C GLN A 123 -7.26 12.96 -3.87
N LEU A 124 -6.45 12.32 -3.02
CA LEU A 124 -5.66 11.14 -3.35
C LEU A 124 -6.53 9.96 -3.79
N GLY A 125 -7.63 9.72 -3.08
CA GLY A 125 -8.52 8.58 -3.36
C GLY A 125 -9.11 8.60 -4.76
N LYS A 126 -9.37 9.79 -5.32
CA LYS A 126 -9.89 9.92 -6.68
C LYS A 126 -8.85 9.58 -7.75
N ILE A 127 -7.57 9.93 -7.53
CA ILE A 127 -6.52 9.63 -8.50
C ILE A 127 -6.12 8.15 -8.45
N LEU A 128 -6.17 7.54 -7.26
CA LEU A 128 -5.91 6.11 -7.05
C LEU A 128 -7.11 5.21 -7.39
N ASP A 129 -8.29 5.80 -7.67
CA ASP A 129 -9.57 5.07 -7.86
C ASP A 129 -9.87 4.13 -6.66
N ASN A 130 -9.55 4.60 -5.44
CA ASN A 130 -9.72 3.85 -4.21
C ASN A 130 -10.45 4.70 -3.14
N PRO A 131 -11.69 4.32 -2.75
CA PRO A 131 -12.51 5.09 -1.83
C PRO A 131 -12.00 5.07 -0.37
N ASP A 132 -11.11 4.15 -0.02
CA ASP A 132 -10.53 4.11 1.33
C ASP A 132 -9.62 5.32 1.60
N PHE A 133 -9.04 5.92 0.53
CA PHE A 133 -8.24 7.14 0.65
C PHE A 133 -9.11 8.39 0.45
N GLY A 134 -8.92 9.38 1.31
CA GLY A 134 -9.49 10.72 1.18
C GLY A 134 -8.48 11.73 0.65
N THR A 135 -8.21 12.75 1.42
CA THR A 135 -7.28 13.83 1.10
C THR A 135 -5.89 13.58 1.64
N ILE A 136 -4.88 14.19 0.96
CA ILE A 136 -3.49 14.20 1.40
C ILE A 136 -2.94 15.63 1.41
N ALA A 137 -2.10 15.93 2.38
CA ALA A 137 -1.21 17.09 2.41
C ALA A 137 0.22 16.59 2.59
N PHE A 138 1.13 17.03 1.73
CA PHE A 138 2.53 16.60 1.78
C PHE A 138 3.47 17.64 1.18
N HIS A 139 4.74 17.51 1.50
CA HIS A 139 5.83 18.21 0.85
C HIS A 139 7.06 17.29 0.79
N GLY A 140 7.83 17.37 -0.28
CA GLY A 140 9.01 16.53 -0.43
C GLY A 140 9.69 16.69 -1.77
N HIS A 141 10.80 15.96 -1.89
CA HIS A 141 11.54 15.80 -3.14
C HIS A 141 11.07 14.53 -3.84
N ILE A 142 10.78 14.64 -5.11
CA ILE A 142 10.30 13.53 -5.95
C ILE A 142 11.17 13.50 -7.21
N ASP A 143 11.69 12.31 -7.53
CA ASP A 143 12.32 11.99 -8.81
C ASP A 143 11.49 10.87 -9.44
N GLY A 144 10.72 11.19 -10.46
CA GLY A 144 9.73 10.29 -11.04
C GLY A 144 9.85 10.17 -12.55
N GLN A 145 9.66 8.96 -13.06
CA GLN A 145 9.76 8.62 -14.47
C GLN A 145 8.48 8.00 -15.00
N LEU A 146 8.01 8.52 -16.12
CA LEU A 146 6.94 7.93 -16.93
C LEU A 146 7.51 7.55 -18.32
N ASP A 147 7.22 6.34 -18.78
CA ASP A 147 7.46 5.90 -20.15
C ASP A 147 6.11 5.68 -20.82
N SER A 148 5.92 6.33 -21.99
CA SER A 148 4.64 6.30 -22.70
C SER A 148 3.44 6.68 -21.82
N LEU A 149 3.64 7.65 -20.92
CA LEU A 149 2.71 8.11 -19.88
C LEU A 149 2.32 7.02 -18.86
N GLN A 150 3.09 5.95 -18.77
CA GLN A 150 2.92 4.92 -17.75
C GLN A 150 4.02 5.06 -16.67
N PHE A 151 3.62 4.91 -15.44
CA PHE A 151 4.54 4.95 -14.30
C PHE A 151 5.61 3.86 -14.42
N GLN A 152 6.89 4.25 -14.28
CA GLN A 152 8.03 3.35 -14.33
C GLN A 152 8.79 3.32 -13.01
N HIS A 153 9.13 4.48 -12.49
CA HIS A 153 9.96 4.58 -11.30
C HIS A 153 9.67 5.89 -10.56
N CYS A 154 9.83 5.88 -9.25
CA CYS A 154 9.78 7.08 -8.42
C CYS A 154 10.68 6.89 -7.21
N VAL A 155 11.56 7.83 -6.97
CA VAL A 155 12.26 8.01 -5.70
C VAL A 155 11.60 9.19 -4.99
N ALA A 156 11.28 9.04 -3.73
CA ALA A 156 10.64 10.09 -2.95
C ALA A 156 11.23 10.16 -1.55
N ASP A 157 11.57 11.36 -1.13
CA ASP A 157 11.81 11.76 0.26
C ASP A 157 10.76 12.81 0.59
N ALA A 158 9.73 12.42 1.33
CA ALA A 158 8.54 13.22 1.52
C ALA A 158 7.99 13.12 2.95
N ILE A 159 7.55 14.26 3.45
CA ILE A 159 6.79 14.37 4.69
C ILE A 159 5.32 14.55 4.32
N ILE A 160 4.50 13.63 4.79
CA ILE A 160 3.05 13.67 4.64
C ILE A 160 2.49 14.25 5.94
N ASP A 161 2.13 15.53 5.88
CA ASP A 161 1.58 16.26 7.04
C ASP A 161 0.23 15.69 7.46
N LYS A 162 -0.59 15.26 6.48
CA LYS A 162 -1.92 14.70 6.70
C LYS A 162 -2.26 13.68 5.61
N LEU A 163 -2.81 12.54 6.01
CA LEU A 163 -3.35 11.52 5.11
C LEU A 163 -4.67 11.00 5.67
N GLU A 164 -5.74 11.18 4.93
CA GLU A 164 -7.04 10.60 5.25
C GLU A 164 -7.14 9.19 4.66
N TYR A 165 -7.27 8.19 5.54
CA TYR A 165 -7.46 6.78 5.16
C TYR A 165 -8.51 6.14 6.07
N ARG A 166 -9.54 5.54 5.49
CA ARG A 166 -10.67 4.91 6.20
C ARG A 166 -11.30 5.81 7.26
N ASN A 167 -11.55 7.08 6.91
CA ASN A 167 -12.12 8.11 7.78
C ASN A 167 -11.26 8.46 9.02
N TYR A 168 -10.01 8.05 9.05
CA TYR A 168 -9.03 8.50 10.04
C TYR A 168 -8.01 9.42 9.38
N MET A 169 -7.63 10.49 10.08
CA MET A 169 -6.62 11.45 9.61
C MET A 169 -5.30 11.15 10.29
N TYR A 170 -4.42 10.47 9.57
CA TYR A 170 -3.03 10.25 9.98
C TYR A 170 -2.22 11.53 9.84
N HIS A 171 -1.27 11.71 10.75
CA HIS A 171 -0.37 12.85 10.80
C HIS A 171 1.09 12.40 10.85
N ASP A 172 1.99 13.31 10.43
CA ASP A 172 3.44 13.19 10.60
C ASP A 172 4.00 11.84 10.10
N ILE A 173 3.86 11.63 8.79
CA ILE A 173 4.38 10.44 8.13
C ILE A 173 5.57 10.84 7.27
N HIS A 174 6.71 10.24 7.50
CA HIS A 174 7.90 10.39 6.66
C HIS A 174 8.08 9.13 5.81
N PHE A 175 8.21 9.33 4.51
CA PHE A 175 8.56 8.27 3.55
C PHE A 175 9.84 8.63 2.83
N ASP A 176 10.83 7.75 2.90
CA ASP A 176 12.09 7.84 2.14
C ASP A 176 12.31 6.50 1.45
N GLY A 177 12.18 6.48 0.13
CA GLY A 177 12.26 5.23 -0.60
C GLY A 177 12.04 5.36 -2.10
N GLU A 178 12.01 4.20 -2.72
CA GLU A 178 11.77 4.05 -4.15
C GLU A 178 10.62 3.10 -4.44
N MET A 179 9.93 3.34 -5.53
CA MET A 179 8.86 2.47 -6.01
C MET A 179 8.85 2.36 -7.53
N SER A 180 8.43 1.19 -7.98
CA SER A 180 8.17 0.89 -9.39
C SER A 180 6.84 0.11 -9.50
N PRO A 181 6.37 -0.24 -10.70
CA PRO A 181 5.20 -1.11 -10.85
C PRO A 181 5.36 -2.48 -10.20
N THR A 182 6.57 -2.91 -9.88
CA THR A 182 6.89 -4.27 -9.44
C THR A 182 7.68 -4.35 -8.14
N ASN A 183 8.08 -3.23 -7.57
CA ASN A 183 8.75 -3.22 -6.26
C ASN A 183 8.48 -1.91 -5.51
N ILE A 184 8.66 -1.98 -4.21
CA ILE A 184 8.75 -0.84 -3.31
C ILE A 184 9.81 -1.15 -2.26
N SER A 185 10.70 -0.19 -1.99
CA SER A 185 11.71 -0.30 -0.94
C SER A 185 11.92 1.04 -0.27
N GLY A 186 12.29 1.01 0.99
CA GLY A 186 12.58 2.23 1.75
C GLY A 186 12.14 2.18 3.19
N MET A 187 12.07 3.35 3.79
CA MET A 187 11.66 3.59 5.16
C MET A 187 10.34 4.36 5.19
N LEU A 188 9.45 3.92 6.06
CA LEU A 188 8.22 4.60 6.43
C LEU A 188 8.22 4.82 7.93
N ASP A 189 8.11 6.08 8.36
CA ASP A 189 8.07 6.46 9.75
C ASP A 189 6.79 7.25 10.04
N ILE A 190 5.98 6.80 10.97
CA ILE A 190 4.69 7.39 11.34
C ILE A 190 4.74 7.79 12.81
N HIS A 191 4.50 9.07 13.11
CA HIS A 191 4.47 9.63 14.45
C HIS A 191 3.08 10.17 14.83
N ASP A 192 2.04 9.45 14.45
CA ASP A 192 0.66 9.78 14.82
C ASP A 192 0.37 9.49 16.30
N ASP A 193 -0.58 10.18 16.90
CA ASP A 193 -0.97 10.01 18.31
C ASP A 193 -1.46 8.59 18.63
N ASN A 194 -2.09 7.92 17.66
CA ASN A 194 -2.68 6.58 17.79
C ASN A 194 -1.89 5.50 17.04
N LEU A 195 -0.81 5.88 16.35
CA LEU A 195 0.06 4.95 15.63
C LEU A 195 1.48 5.48 15.55
N LYS A 196 2.40 4.85 16.26
CA LYS A 196 3.83 5.06 16.06
C LYS A 196 4.42 3.83 15.41
N LEU A 197 4.81 3.97 14.16
CA LEU A 197 5.28 2.85 13.33
C LEU A 197 6.54 3.25 12.57
N ASN A 198 7.59 2.49 12.74
CA ASN A 198 8.76 2.54 11.87
C ASN A 198 8.84 1.24 11.06
N VAL A 199 8.94 1.34 9.76
CA VAL A 199 9.10 0.21 8.84
C VAL A 199 10.28 0.49 7.93
N ASN A 200 11.17 -0.48 7.79
CA ASN A 200 12.20 -0.50 6.78
C ASN A 200 12.10 -1.82 6.02
N GLY A 201 12.04 -1.76 4.71
CA GLY A 201 11.88 -3.01 3.98
C GLY A 201 11.85 -2.90 2.47
N LEU A 202 11.69 -4.08 1.89
CA LEU A 202 11.56 -4.33 0.46
C LEU A 202 10.39 -5.27 0.22
N ALA A 203 9.53 -4.90 -0.72
CA ALA A 203 8.58 -5.80 -1.35
C ALA A 203 8.85 -5.82 -2.86
N ASP A 204 9.18 -6.99 -3.41
CA ASP A 204 9.51 -7.18 -4.83
C ASP A 204 8.63 -8.28 -5.42
N TRP A 205 7.88 -7.95 -6.47
CA TRP A 205 7.04 -8.86 -7.25
C TRP A 205 7.36 -8.77 -8.76
N SER A 206 8.58 -8.38 -9.10
CA SER A 206 9.08 -8.22 -10.48
C SER A 206 9.25 -9.55 -11.22
N SER A 207 9.48 -10.62 -10.49
CA SER A 207 9.71 -11.97 -11.01
C SER A 207 8.54 -12.90 -10.72
N GLU A 208 8.67 -14.18 -11.09
CA GLU A 208 7.73 -15.22 -10.65
C GLU A 208 7.79 -15.49 -9.14
N LYS A 209 8.83 -15.02 -8.48
CA LYS A 209 9.00 -15.06 -7.02
C LYS A 209 8.75 -13.67 -6.47
N THR A 210 7.76 -13.54 -5.61
CA THR A 210 7.57 -12.34 -4.81
C THR A 210 8.38 -12.48 -3.52
N GLN A 211 9.07 -11.42 -3.13
CA GLN A 211 9.85 -11.35 -1.89
C GLN A 211 9.34 -10.21 -1.03
N LEU A 212 9.28 -10.44 0.27
CA LEU A 212 8.91 -9.46 1.28
C LEU A 212 9.90 -9.54 2.43
N ASN A 213 10.74 -8.52 2.55
CA ASN A 213 11.71 -8.38 3.63
C ASN A 213 11.39 -7.11 4.40
N ILE A 214 10.90 -7.21 5.62
CA ILE A 214 10.46 -6.07 6.42
C ILE A 214 11.01 -6.20 7.83
N VAL A 215 11.58 -5.11 8.34
CA VAL A 215 11.81 -4.89 9.75
C VAL A 215 10.89 -3.76 10.20
N ALA A 216 10.07 -4.02 11.21
CA ALA A 216 9.10 -3.07 11.71
C ALA A 216 9.17 -2.92 13.23
N SER A 217 8.98 -1.70 13.70
CA SER A 217 8.78 -1.39 15.11
C SER A 217 7.48 -0.61 15.28
N LEU A 218 6.56 -1.20 16.00
CA LEU A 218 5.26 -0.65 16.31
C LEU A 218 5.23 -0.27 17.79
N SER A 219 4.84 0.95 18.10
CA SER A 219 4.60 1.39 19.47
C SER A 219 3.35 2.25 19.53
N SER A 220 2.62 2.20 20.64
CA SER A 220 1.42 3.00 20.87
C SER A 220 0.34 2.85 19.78
N PHE A 221 0.18 1.66 19.20
CA PHE A 221 -0.85 1.37 18.23
C PHE A 221 -2.21 1.18 18.89
N ARG A 222 -3.18 2.02 18.55
CA ARG A 222 -4.55 2.01 19.05
C ARG A 222 -5.51 1.65 17.91
N PRO A 223 -5.78 0.36 17.66
CA PRO A 223 -6.51 -0.07 16.47
C PRO A 223 -7.95 0.44 16.40
N ALA A 224 -8.63 0.60 17.53
CA ALA A 224 -9.99 1.16 17.57
C ALA A 224 -10.00 2.65 17.25
N ALA A 225 -9.02 3.42 17.73
CA ALA A 225 -8.92 4.85 17.50
C ALA A 225 -8.71 5.19 16.00
N ILE A 226 -8.02 4.33 15.25
CA ILE A 226 -7.81 4.51 13.80
C ILE A 226 -8.85 3.78 12.94
N HIS A 227 -9.97 3.35 13.53
CA HIS A 227 -11.09 2.67 12.86
C HIS A 227 -10.73 1.34 12.17
N LEU A 228 -9.72 0.63 12.69
CA LEU A 228 -9.34 -0.68 12.18
C LEU A 228 -10.20 -1.81 12.77
N ILE A 229 -10.61 -1.67 14.03
CA ILE A 229 -11.54 -2.55 14.73
C ILE A 229 -12.55 -1.71 15.51
N ASP A 230 -13.73 -2.28 15.78
CA ASP A 230 -14.79 -1.62 16.57
C ASP A 230 -14.80 -2.09 18.02
N THR A 231 -14.02 -3.13 18.34
CA THR A 231 -13.92 -3.72 19.68
C THR A 231 -12.66 -3.21 20.40
N TYR A 232 -12.63 -3.34 21.72
CA TYR A 232 -11.47 -3.01 22.56
C TYR A 232 -10.98 -1.57 22.39
N PRO A 233 -11.79 -0.55 22.76
CA PRO A 233 -11.46 0.87 22.55
C PRO A 233 -10.18 1.32 23.27
N ASP A 234 -9.84 0.69 24.38
CA ASP A 234 -8.66 1.02 25.19
C ASP A 234 -7.42 0.19 24.84
N MET A 235 -7.51 -0.63 23.78
CA MET A 235 -6.40 -1.49 23.39
C MET A 235 -5.23 -0.68 22.84
N VAL A 236 -4.04 -0.98 23.34
CA VAL A 236 -2.76 -0.48 22.86
C VAL A 236 -1.84 -1.66 22.57
N ILE A 237 -1.25 -1.67 21.38
CA ILE A 237 -0.35 -2.74 20.95
C ILE A 237 1.03 -2.15 20.67
N SER A 238 2.06 -2.84 21.13
CA SER A 238 3.45 -2.57 20.78
C SER A 238 4.14 -3.87 20.37
N ALA A 239 4.95 -3.81 19.32
CA ALA A 239 5.65 -4.98 18.79
C ALA A 239 6.90 -4.60 18.00
N LYS A 240 7.86 -5.52 17.90
CA LYS A 240 8.93 -5.48 16.91
C LYS A 240 8.83 -6.71 16.03
N ALA A 241 8.89 -6.54 14.74
CA ALA A 241 8.73 -7.63 13.78
C ALA A 241 9.87 -7.69 12.77
N ASN A 242 10.28 -8.91 12.46
CA ASN A 242 11.18 -9.22 11.34
C ASN A 242 10.46 -10.23 10.45
N ILE A 243 10.23 -9.85 9.21
CA ILE A 243 9.46 -10.62 8.23
C ILE A 243 10.35 -10.90 7.02
N ASP A 244 10.52 -12.17 6.71
CA ASP A 244 11.18 -12.65 5.51
C ASP A 244 10.28 -13.69 4.87
N LEU A 245 9.52 -13.28 3.87
CA LEU A 245 8.56 -14.13 3.18
C LEU A 245 8.83 -14.14 1.69
N GLN A 246 8.67 -15.31 1.11
CA GLN A 246 8.77 -15.52 -0.32
C GLN A 246 7.55 -16.29 -0.80
N THR A 247 7.14 -16.06 -2.04
CA THR A 247 6.09 -16.84 -2.68
C THR A 247 6.43 -17.10 -4.14
N HIS A 248 5.90 -18.18 -4.69
CA HIS A 248 6.07 -18.53 -6.08
C HIS A 248 4.72 -18.54 -6.78
N GLY A 249 4.68 -18.06 -8.01
CA GLY A 249 3.50 -18.08 -8.87
C GLY A 249 2.73 -16.77 -8.95
N LYS A 250 1.93 -16.65 -10.00
CA LYS A 250 1.15 -15.45 -10.29
C LYS A 250 -0.22 -15.49 -9.63
N SER A 251 -0.67 -14.33 -9.10
CA SER A 251 -2.06 -14.05 -8.79
C SER A 251 -2.63 -14.71 -7.50
N ASN A 252 -3.86 -15.23 -7.56
CA ASN A 252 -4.71 -15.63 -6.44
C ASN A 252 -4.16 -16.75 -5.52
N LYS A 253 -3.03 -17.36 -5.89
CA LYS A 253 -2.36 -18.44 -5.14
C LYS A 253 -1.08 -17.99 -4.43
N MET A 254 -0.72 -16.69 -4.52
CA MET A 254 0.50 -16.19 -3.89
C MET A 254 0.52 -16.48 -2.39
N LEU A 255 -0.57 -16.20 -1.70
CA LEU A 255 -0.69 -16.43 -0.26
C LEU A 255 -0.64 -17.92 0.11
N ASP A 256 -1.09 -18.81 -0.78
CA ASP A 256 -1.08 -20.25 -0.52
C ASP A 256 0.30 -20.90 -0.78
N ASN A 257 1.22 -20.16 -1.40
CA ASN A 257 2.58 -20.62 -1.68
C ASN A 257 3.65 -19.86 -0.86
N LEU A 258 3.26 -19.24 0.24
CA LEU A 258 4.18 -18.53 1.13
C LEU A 258 5.17 -19.48 1.78
N THR A 259 6.44 -19.09 1.77
CA THR A 259 7.54 -19.70 2.54
C THR A 259 8.32 -18.61 3.25
N GLY A 260 8.99 -18.96 4.33
CA GLY A 260 9.80 -18.02 5.09
C GLY A 260 9.39 -17.93 6.55
N TYR A 261 9.61 -16.78 7.16
CA TYR A 261 9.31 -16.61 8.58
C TYR A 261 8.78 -15.21 8.91
N VAL A 262 8.04 -15.16 10.01
CA VAL A 262 7.67 -13.94 10.74
C VAL A 262 8.13 -14.14 12.18
N ILE A 263 8.99 -13.25 12.65
CA ILE A 263 9.44 -13.21 14.05
C ILE A 263 8.92 -11.89 14.62
N ILE A 264 8.16 -11.98 15.70
CA ILE A 264 7.75 -10.82 16.49
C ILE A 264 8.48 -10.93 17.83
N ASP A 265 9.38 -9.97 18.08
CA ASP A 265 10.07 -9.82 19.33
C ASP A 265 9.29 -8.85 20.21
N THR A 266 8.88 -9.30 21.36
CA THR A 266 8.14 -8.51 22.35
C THR A 266 6.83 -7.94 21.80
N LEU A 267 5.78 -8.75 21.79
CA LEU A 267 4.41 -8.30 21.59
C LEU A 267 3.80 -7.95 22.94
N ASP A 268 3.47 -6.69 23.14
CA ASP A 268 2.79 -6.18 24.33
C ASP A 268 1.39 -5.70 23.96
N ILE A 269 0.37 -6.30 24.55
CA ILE A 269 -1.03 -5.96 24.37
C ILE A 269 -1.59 -5.48 25.71
N LEU A 270 -1.97 -4.22 25.75
CA LEU A 270 -2.64 -3.59 26.89
C LEU A 270 -4.12 -3.35 26.52
N ASN A 271 -5.05 -3.72 27.39
CA ASN A 271 -6.49 -3.42 27.25
C ASN A 271 -7.06 -2.96 28.60
N GLY A 272 -7.17 -1.64 28.78
CA GLY A 272 -7.43 -1.03 30.06
C GLY A 272 -6.32 -1.33 31.08
N GLU A 273 -6.66 -2.00 32.18
CA GLU A 273 -5.70 -2.42 33.20
C GLU A 273 -5.10 -3.84 32.96
N LYS A 274 -5.59 -4.54 31.90
CA LYS A 274 -5.17 -5.89 31.58
C LYS A 274 -4.04 -5.88 30.57
N GLN A 275 -3.04 -6.72 30.78
CA GLN A 275 -1.87 -6.80 29.93
C GLN A 275 -1.52 -8.26 29.62
N ALA A 276 -1.12 -8.50 28.38
CA ALA A 276 -0.49 -9.73 27.94
C ALA A 276 0.82 -9.42 27.24
N ILE A 277 1.91 -10.00 27.71
CA ILE A 277 3.24 -9.85 27.12
C ILE A 277 3.66 -11.18 26.54
N MET A 278 4.08 -11.17 25.28
CA MET A 278 4.70 -12.29 24.59
C MET A 278 6.14 -11.90 24.24
N GLU A 279 7.11 -12.57 24.82
CA GLU A 279 8.53 -12.25 24.59
C GLU A 279 8.93 -12.54 23.15
N GLN A 280 8.43 -13.66 22.60
CA GLN A 280 8.69 -14.00 21.19
C GLN A 280 7.52 -14.78 20.58
N LEU A 281 7.17 -14.40 19.35
CA LEU A 281 6.33 -15.20 18.45
C LEU A 281 7.11 -15.47 17.18
N LYS A 282 7.37 -16.74 16.89
CA LYS A 282 7.99 -17.20 15.65
C LYS A 282 6.99 -18.02 14.84
N ILE A 283 6.76 -17.60 13.61
CA ILE A 283 5.94 -18.31 12.63
C ILE A 283 6.85 -18.67 11.47
N VAL A 284 6.90 -19.95 11.12
CA VAL A 284 7.66 -20.46 9.96
C VAL A 284 6.70 -21.16 9.02
N LEU A 285 6.78 -20.75 7.75
CA LEU A 285 6.00 -21.31 6.66
C LEU A 285 6.95 -22.03 5.71
N ASP A 286 6.67 -23.29 5.45
CA ASP A 286 7.46 -24.11 4.53
C ASP A 286 6.54 -24.92 3.61
N ASN A 287 6.97 -25.15 2.37
CA ASN A 287 6.18 -25.83 1.36
C ASN A 287 7.03 -26.85 0.61
N ASP A 288 6.60 -28.10 0.63
CA ASP A 288 7.14 -29.12 -0.27
C ASP A 288 6.38 -29.12 -1.61
N ASN A 289 6.94 -28.42 -2.59
CA ASN A 289 6.39 -28.29 -3.94
C ASN A 289 6.83 -29.43 -4.89
N SER A 290 7.50 -30.47 -4.39
CA SER A 290 7.93 -31.61 -5.20
C SER A 290 6.79 -32.53 -5.64
N ARG A 291 5.61 -32.36 -5.03
CA ARG A 291 4.42 -33.18 -5.25
C ARG A 291 3.39 -32.44 -6.14
N THR A 292 2.48 -33.21 -6.72
CA THR A 292 1.36 -32.69 -7.52
C THR A 292 0.44 -31.78 -6.69
N ARG A 293 0.28 -32.06 -5.39
CA ARG A 293 -0.35 -31.20 -4.40
C ARG A 293 0.70 -30.83 -3.36
N PRO A 294 1.02 -29.55 -3.19
CA PRO A 294 2.01 -29.10 -2.21
C PRO A 294 1.62 -29.52 -0.80
N ILE A 295 2.60 -29.96 -0.03
CA ILE A 295 2.43 -30.13 1.42
C ILE A 295 2.94 -28.86 2.07
N HIS A 296 2.06 -28.20 2.79
CA HIS A 296 2.37 -27.04 3.59
C HIS A 296 2.72 -27.44 5.02
N GLN A 297 3.66 -26.71 5.59
CA GLN A 297 4.05 -26.84 6.99
C GLN A 297 4.02 -25.45 7.63
N LEU A 298 3.26 -25.34 8.69
CA LEU A 298 3.15 -24.11 9.49
C LEU A 298 3.59 -24.42 10.92
N TYR A 299 4.68 -23.80 11.34
CA TYR A 299 5.18 -23.87 12.72
C TYR A 299 4.92 -22.55 13.41
N VAL A 300 4.31 -22.62 14.60
CA VAL A 300 4.12 -21.47 15.48
C VAL A 300 4.79 -21.79 16.81
N GLN A 301 5.64 -20.91 17.25
CA GLN A 301 6.33 -21.03 18.55
C GLN A 301 6.23 -19.70 19.28
N SER A 302 5.71 -19.74 20.49
CA SER A 302 5.65 -18.57 21.38
C SER A 302 5.66 -19.01 22.86
N ASP A 303 5.61 -18.05 23.75
CA ASP A 303 5.47 -18.29 25.19
C ASP A 303 4.15 -18.97 25.54
N TYR A 304 3.12 -18.73 24.73
CA TYR A 304 1.76 -19.22 24.95
C TYR A 304 1.39 -20.46 24.13
N LEU A 305 2.03 -20.67 22.98
CA LEU A 305 1.61 -21.67 22.01
C LEU A 305 2.80 -22.24 21.25
N ASN A 306 2.91 -23.58 21.23
CA ASN A 306 3.70 -24.27 20.22
C ASN A 306 2.74 -25.09 19.35
N ALA A 307 2.67 -24.80 18.07
CA ALA A 307 1.80 -25.50 17.13
C ALA A 307 2.54 -25.90 15.87
N ASN A 308 2.10 -27.04 15.32
CA ASN A 308 2.53 -27.52 14.03
C ASN A 308 1.29 -27.97 13.25
N LEU A 309 1.15 -27.44 12.03
CA LEU A 309 0.17 -27.89 11.07
C LEU A 309 0.91 -28.38 9.84
N SER A 310 0.55 -29.58 9.36
CA SER A 310 1.16 -30.18 8.18
C SER A 310 0.10 -30.83 7.33
N GLY A 311 0.20 -30.70 6.01
CA GLY A 311 -0.72 -31.34 5.08
C GLY A 311 -0.99 -30.57 3.80
N GLU A 312 -1.98 -31.05 3.05
CA GLU A 312 -2.47 -30.39 1.83
C GLU A 312 -3.55 -29.37 2.21
N PHE A 313 -3.19 -28.11 2.42
CA PHE A 313 -4.14 -27.06 2.76
C PHE A 313 -3.79 -25.74 2.10
N GLN A 314 -4.71 -24.78 2.16
CA GLN A 314 -4.50 -23.42 1.65
C GLN A 314 -4.53 -22.44 2.82
N TYR A 315 -3.51 -21.59 2.95
CA TYR A 315 -3.47 -20.55 4.00
C TYR A 315 -4.68 -19.60 3.93
N THR A 316 -5.16 -19.31 2.71
CA THR A 316 -6.31 -18.43 2.48
C THR A 316 -7.64 -19.03 2.97
N THR A 317 -7.75 -20.34 3.02
CA THR A 317 -8.99 -21.04 3.44
C THR A 317 -8.89 -21.61 4.85
N LEU A 318 -7.67 -21.74 5.38
CA LEU A 318 -7.40 -22.31 6.69
C LEU A 318 -8.23 -21.68 7.83
N PRO A 319 -8.37 -20.33 7.94
CA PRO A 319 -9.19 -19.73 8.99
C PRO A 319 -10.67 -20.17 8.93
N ALA A 320 -11.24 -20.22 7.72
CA ALA A 320 -12.63 -20.67 7.55
C ALA A 320 -12.81 -22.17 7.88
N THR A 321 -11.80 -22.99 7.55
CA THR A 321 -11.77 -24.41 7.90
C THR A 321 -11.71 -24.61 9.41
N ILE A 322 -10.83 -23.89 10.10
CA ILE A 322 -10.71 -23.90 11.57
C ILE A 322 -12.04 -23.42 12.21
N GLN A 323 -12.59 -22.31 11.70
CA GLN A 323 -13.88 -21.79 12.18
C GLN A 323 -15.01 -22.83 12.00
N GLN A 324 -15.05 -23.53 10.86
CA GLN A 324 -16.04 -24.59 10.62
C GLN A 324 -15.85 -25.76 11.59
N MET A 325 -14.60 -26.13 11.89
CA MET A 325 -14.29 -27.16 12.89
C MET A 325 -14.81 -26.80 14.27
N ILE A 326 -14.47 -25.60 14.74
CA ILE A 326 -14.89 -25.12 16.06
C ILE A 326 -16.43 -25.05 16.12
N HIS A 327 -17.06 -24.49 15.08
CA HIS A 327 -18.53 -24.39 15.03
C HIS A 327 -19.22 -25.76 15.07
N ALA A 328 -18.64 -26.79 14.46
CA ALA A 328 -19.23 -28.13 14.47
C ALA A 328 -19.35 -28.74 15.87
N TYR A 329 -18.44 -28.38 16.79
CA TYR A 329 -18.40 -28.89 18.16
C TYR A 329 -18.87 -27.88 19.20
N LEU A 330 -18.63 -26.60 18.95
CA LEU A 330 -18.93 -25.48 19.85
C LEU A 330 -19.67 -24.36 19.08
N PRO A 331 -20.91 -24.62 18.63
CA PRO A 331 -21.64 -23.68 17.78
C PRO A 331 -22.00 -22.36 18.48
N SER A 332 -21.98 -22.34 19.81
CA SER A 332 -22.19 -21.12 20.61
C SER A 332 -20.95 -20.23 20.72
N LEU A 333 -19.77 -20.76 20.40
CA LEU A 333 -18.51 -20.02 20.53
C LEU A 333 -18.13 -19.26 19.25
N VAL A 334 -18.47 -19.81 18.09
CA VAL A 334 -18.06 -19.27 16.79
C VAL A 334 -19.19 -19.41 15.76
N ASP A 335 -19.45 -18.38 15.01
CA ASP A 335 -20.41 -18.40 13.91
C ASP A 335 -19.97 -19.33 12.77
N LYS A 336 -20.96 -19.81 12.00
CA LYS A 336 -20.67 -20.59 10.80
C LYS A 336 -19.96 -19.74 9.75
N PRO A 337 -18.87 -20.22 9.12
CA PRO A 337 -18.16 -19.45 8.12
C PRO A 337 -19.05 -19.13 6.90
N LYS A 338 -18.98 -17.88 6.43
CA LYS A 338 -19.78 -17.39 5.30
C LYS A 338 -19.33 -17.94 3.94
N LYS A 339 -18.09 -18.38 3.84
CA LYS A 339 -17.49 -18.94 2.59
C LYS A 339 -16.92 -20.32 2.87
N LYS A 340 -17.21 -21.27 1.96
CA LYS A 340 -16.57 -22.59 1.96
C LYS A 340 -15.36 -22.57 1.03
N SER A 341 -14.31 -23.33 1.37
CA SER A 341 -13.21 -23.62 0.46
C SER A 341 -13.71 -24.36 -0.77
N LYS A 342 -13.13 -24.04 -1.94
CA LYS A 342 -13.33 -24.81 -3.17
C LYS A 342 -12.40 -26.02 -3.25
N THR A 343 -11.30 -25.97 -2.52
CA THR A 343 -10.31 -27.04 -2.44
C THR A 343 -10.33 -27.59 -1.03
N PRO A 344 -10.58 -28.89 -0.84
CA PRO A 344 -10.65 -29.48 0.49
C PRO A 344 -9.27 -29.46 1.15
N ASN A 345 -9.26 -29.28 2.46
CA ASN A 345 -8.05 -29.27 3.28
C ASN A 345 -7.88 -30.64 3.95
N HIS A 346 -6.63 -31.14 3.92
CA HIS A 346 -6.18 -32.33 4.64
C HIS A 346 -5.06 -31.87 5.57
N ILE A 347 -5.32 -31.84 6.87
CA ILE A 347 -4.44 -31.24 7.86
C ILE A 347 -4.23 -32.22 9.00
N ASP A 348 -2.98 -32.43 9.36
CA ASP A 348 -2.59 -32.98 10.65
C ASP A 348 -2.10 -31.83 11.52
N PHE A 349 -2.53 -31.77 12.77
CA PHE A 349 -2.15 -30.69 13.65
C PHE A 349 -1.80 -31.16 15.05
N TYR A 350 -0.89 -30.41 15.66
CA TYR A 350 -0.50 -30.51 17.05
C TYR A 350 -0.39 -29.12 17.63
N ALA A 351 -0.94 -28.90 18.80
CA ALA A 351 -0.85 -27.64 19.53
C ALA A 351 -0.66 -27.90 21.02
N TYR A 352 0.37 -27.30 21.57
CA TYR A 352 0.67 -27.30 22.98
C TYR A 352 0.57 -25.89 23.52
N PHE A 353 -0.34 -25.66 24.43
CA PHE A 353 -0.59 -24.35 25.02
C PHE A 353 0.09 -24.21 26.38
N ARG A 354 0.51 -22.99 26.69
CA ARG A 354 1.11 -22.59 27.96
C ARG A 354 0.40 -21.35 28.46
N GLU A 355 0.06 -21.30 29.72
CA GLU A 355 -0.41 -20.11 30.46
C GLU A 355 -1.31 -19.12 29.68
N LEU A 356 -2.28 -19.64 28.92
CA LEU A 356 -3.16 -18.84 28.08
C LEU A 356 -4.00 -17.79 28.83
N ASN A 357 -4.05 -17.89 30.17
CA ASN A 357 -4.92 -17.03 30.98
C ASN A 357 -4.60 -15.54 30.83
N GLN A 358 -3.36 -15.14 30.52
CA GLN A 358 -3.04 -13.74 30.23
C GLN A 358 -3.73 -13.27 28.93
N LEU A 359 -3.68 -14.08 27.87
CA LEU A 359 -4.34 -13.76 26.61
C LEU A 359 -5.87 -13.77 26.76
N THR A 360 -6.45 -14.80 27.42
CA THR A 360 -7.91 -14.88 27.62
C THR A 360 -8.42 -13.72 28.45
N ASN A 361 -7.65 -13.25 29.44
CA ASN A 361 -7.98 -12.10 30.28
C ASN A 361 -7.92 -10.78 29.51
N VAL A 362 -6.88 -10.55 28.70
CA VAL A 362 -6.72 -9.31 27.94
C VAL A 362 -7.86 -9.12 26.93
N PHE A 363 -8.36 -10.22 26.35
CA PHE A 363 -9.47 -10.21 25.39
C PHE A 363 -10.85 -10.45 26.01
N ASP A 364 -10.97 -10.54 27.32
CA ASP A 364 -12.24 -10.79 28.04
C ASP A 364 -13.00 -12.02 27.56
N LEU A 365 -12.27 -13.08 27.22
CA LEU A 365 -12.91 -14.28 26.64
C LEU A 365 -13.73 -15.08 27.66
N GLY A 366 -13.57 -14.82 28.96
CA GLY A 366 -14.28 -15.54 30.03
C GLY A 366 -13.99 -17.04 30.06
N ILE A 367 -12.86 -17.45 29.51
CA ILE A 367 -12.43 -18.85 29.44
C ILE A 367 -11.25 -19.02 30.38
N ASP A 368 -11.40 -19.90 31.34
CA ASP A 368 -10.29 -20.36 32.19
C ASP A 368 -9.84 -21.72 31.65
N LEU A 369 -8.62 -21.76 31.11
CA LEU A 369 -8.07 -22.98 30.53
C LEU A 369 -7.20 -23.70 31.54
N PRO A 370 -7.29 -25.04 31.61
CA PRO A 370 -6.36 -25.80 32.45
C PRO A 370 -4.92 -25.55 32.01
N LEU A 371 -4.02 -25.56 32.95
CA LEU A 371 -2.59 -25.40 32.67
C LEU A 371 -2.11 -26.44 31.66
N TYR A 372 -1.49 -25.96 30.57
CA TYR A 372 -0.78 -26.75 29.57
C TYR A 372 -1.62 -27.76 28.76
N PRO A 373 -2.79 -27.39 28.22
CA PRO A 373 -3.54 -28.30 27.37
C PRO A 373 -2.76 -28.62 26.10
N THR A 374 -2.79 -29.89 25.73
CA THR A 374 -2.24 -30.38 24.46
C THR A 374 -3.39 -30.85 23.57
N ILE A 375 -3.45 -30.36 22.37
CA ILE A 375 -4.43 -30.77 21.37
C ILE A 375 -3.68 -31.34 20.16
N LYS A 376 -4.06 -32.51 19.71
CA LYS A 376 -3.62 -33.08 18.46
C LYS A 376 -4.78 -33.64 17.69
N GLY A 377 -4.67 -33.66 16.38
CA GLY A 377 -5.73 -34.20 15.56
C GLY A 377 -5.45 -34.10 14.08
N PHE A 378 -6.46 -34.46 13.35
CA PHE A 378 -6.46 -34.35 11.89
C PHE A 378 -7.83 -33.88 11.39
N LEU A 379 -7.82 -33.27 10.21
CA LEU A 379 -9.00 -32.88 9.45
C LEU A 379 -8.84 -33.32 8.00
N HIS A 380 -9.73 -34.18 7.53
CA HIS A 380 -9.82 -34.58 6.13
C HIS A 380 -11.19 -34.15 5.58
N GLU A 381 -11.26 -33.00 4.93
CA GLU A 381 -12.53 -32.40 4.49
C GLU A 381 -13.27 -33.24 3.45
N GLU A 382 -12.57 -33.88 2.49
CA GLU A 382 -13.20 -34.75 1.48
C GLU A 382 -13.91 -35.94 2.14
N GLU A 383 -13.27 -36.54 3.10
CA GLU A 383 -13.75 -37.73 3.81
C GLU A 383 -14.70 -37.37 4.95
N LYS A 384 -14.88 -36.05 5.23
CA LYS A 384 -15.64 -35.53 6.38
C LYS A 384 -15.19 -36.14 7.72
N GLN A 385 -13.89 -36.40 7.82
CA GLN A 385 -13.28 -36.97 9.03
C GLN A 385 -12.60 -35.86 9.83
N LEU A 386 -12.85 -35.88 11.11
CA LEU A 386 -12.21 -35.02 12.10
C LEU A 386 -11.91 -35.85 13.33
N GLY A 387 -10.64 -35.92 13.69
CA GLY A 387 -10.17 -36.51 14.93
C GLY A 387 -9.53 -35.46 15.80
N ILE A 388 -9.94 -35.35 17.07
CA ILE A 388 -9.34 -34.47 18.06
C ILE A 388 -9.10 -35.24 19.32
N GLN A 389 -7.89 -35.13 19.85
CA GLN A 389 -7.52 -35.62 21.19
C GLN A 389 -6.99 -34.44 21.98
N ALA A 390 -7.52 -34.25 23.19
CA ALA A 390 -7.04 -33.24 24.13
C ALA A 390 -6.60 -33.94 25.43
N TYR A 391 -5.52 -33.46 26.02
CA TYR A 391 -4.94 -34.01 27.27
C TYR A 391 -4.80 -32.89 28.28
#